data_8b4b16de644295c5cf0f894eced74548
#
_entry.id   8b4b16de644295c5cf0f894eced74548
#
_cell.length_a   1.000
_cell.length_b   1.000
_cell.length_c   1.000
_cell.angle_alpha   90.00
_cell.angle_beta   90.00
_cell.angle_gamma   90.00
#
_symmetry.space_group_name_H-M   'P 1'
#
loop_
_entity.id
_entity.type
_entity.pdbx_description
1 polymer ?
#
loop_
_entity_poly.entity_id
_entity_poly.type
_entity_poly.pdbx_seq_one_letter_code
_entity_poly.pdbx_strand_id
1 'polypeptide(L)'
;MAVIELGCGFLRLPYVQMKREIDSHAEAVKARPNIRRGGRNSHAHLTQRTVVLVGCGRGQGSVSTVTHGGKLAAKALKAAGVDCVFTLSGGHVMAIYDGCLDENIEVIDVRHEQAAVHAADAWARLHPGKVGVAILTAGPGVTDGATGVANAWRANSPILVIGGQGPFRHTRRGSLQEMDHVSFMKPISKWADACYQTSRIAEYIESAIRSALSGVPGPAFLEIPMDVLGGKVDLAEITVPEFRDYRVASVAPAGLVSAAIDLVAQAERPMVMAGTSLKWSEGGDQLAEFLDITGIPCFVNGMARGEISWDHPSFLSLTRKEALDQADLVILAGTPLDFRMKFGRSIPASASIVQMDMEETLIGNNRAVDIGLTGNLGLNFESMCVDAKERGITIDVSSYRDQLREREEELDAERRSRMNSEEVPIDPLRLCKEIANAVTDDMIVIGDGGDIVAQASKVINVPRDGTWMDPGPLGTLGVGMPFALAAQKAHPDKRVLIVYGDGSFGLNGFEYDTAVRFGLPIVGVVGNDAAWGQMMRPQGMLYGEDRLIAVELNRTRYDKVVEALGGHGEHVTKPEEIAPAIARAFASGKPALVNVEIRQDRGEMKGSTYV
;
A
#
# COMPACT_ATOMS: atom_id res chain seq x y z
N MET A 1 5.09 21.13 28.55
CA MET A 1 4.92 21.84 29.84
C MET A 1 4.44 23.24 29.56
N ALA A 2 3.20 23.52 29.88
CA ALA A 2 2.67 24.90 29.77
C ALA A 2 2.88 25.62 31.10
N VAL A 3 3.27 26.88 31.07
CA VAL A 3 3.45 27.73 32.24
C VAL A 3 2.28 28.71 32.25
N ILE A 4 1.47 28.65 33.31
CA ILE A 4 0.41 29.63 33.55
C ILE A 4 0.84 30.50 34.74
N GLU A 5 0.94 31.80 34.55
CA GLU A 5 1.24 32.79 35.58
C GLU A 5 -0.06 33.21 36.27
N LEU A 6 -0.26 32.73 37.48
CA LEU A 6 -1.30 33.21 38.37
C LEU A 6 -0.61 33.92 39.52
N GLY A 7 -0.79 35.22 39.60
CA GLY A 7 -0.21 36.16 40.54
C GLY A 7 0.49 35.57 41.80
N CYS A 8 1.81 35.72 41.86
CA CYS A 8 2.69 35.36 42.96
C CYS A 8 2.90 33.84 43.20
N GLY A 9 3.43 33.12 42.23
CA GLY A 9 3.98 31.80 42.43
C GLY A 9 3.88 30.91 41.19
N PHE A 10 5.01 30.31 40.76
CA PHE A 10 5.02 29.37 39.66
C PHE A 10 4.60 27.98 40.15
N LEU A 11 3.45 27.47 39.71
CA LEU A 11 3.05 26.07 39.92
C LEU A 11 3.28 25.28 38.61
N ARG A 12 4.14 24.28 38.66
CA ARG A 12 4.35 23.31 37.55
C ARG A 12 3.51 22.08 37.83
N LEU A 13 2.44 21.89 37.04
CA LEU A 13 1.62 20.68 37.09
C LEU A 13 1.88 19.80 35.84
N PRO A 14 1.88 18.45 35.97
CA PRO A 14 1.94 17.55 34.83
C PRO A 14 0.68 17.67 33.96
N TYR A 15 0.84 17.58 32.63
CA TYR A 15 -0.23 17.73 31.64
C TYR A 15 -1.49 16.88 31.92
N VAL A 16 -1.31 15.66 32.44
CA VAL A 16 -2.42 14.74 32.77
C VAL A 16 -3.31 15.26 33.89
N GLN A 17 -2.78 16.03 34.82
CA GLN A 17 -3.54 16.60 35.93
C GLN A 17 -4.38 17.79 35.50
N MET A 18 -3.85 18.61 34.58
CA MET A 18 -4.56 19.76 34.00
C MET A 18 -5.74 19.33 33.12
N LYS A 19 -5.60 18.24 32.38
CA LYS A 19 -6.69 17.70 31.55
C LYS A 19 -7.86 17.19 32.39
N ARG A 20 -7.60 16.55 33.54
CA ARG A 20 -8.65 16.09 34.46
C ARG A 20 -9.43 17.25 35.10
N GLU A 21 -8.78 18.37 35.37
CA GLU A 21 -9.48 19.55 35.93
C GLU A 21 -10.32 20.29 34.89
N ILE A 22 -9.87 20.34 33.62
CA ILE A 22 -10.65 20.91 32.52
C ILE A 22 -11.88 20.06 32.23
N ASP A 23 -11.72 18.73 32.16
CA ASP A 23 -12.81 17.81 31.90
C ASP A 23 -13.86 17.80 33.02
N SER A 24 -13.45 17.95 34.31
CA SER A 24 -14.36 18.05 35.45
C SER A 24 -15.17 19.37 35.45
N HIS A 25 -14.59 20.48 34.96
CA HIS A 25 -15.31 21.74 34.78
C HIS A 25 -16.28 21.72 33.61
N ALA A 26 -15.96 21.00 32.53
CA ALA A 26 -16.84 20.84 31.39
C ALA A 26 -18.09 19.99 31.72
N GLU A 27 -17.96 18.97 32.58
CA GLU A 27 -19.10 18.18 33.07
C GLU A 27 -19.98 18.96 34.04
N ALA A 28 -19.41 19.80 34.90
CA ALA A 28 -20.17 20.65 35.84
C ALA A 28 -21.04 21.70 35.13
N VAL A 29 -20.65 22.14 33.93
CA VAL A 29 -21.44 23.09 33.10
C VAL A 29 -22.60 22.38 32.36
N LYS A 30 -22.52 21.08 32.10
CA LYS A 30 -23.58 20.30 31.42
C LYS A 30 -24.72 19.83 32.37
N ALA A 31 -24.55 19.90 33.67
CA ALA A 31 -25.49 19.37 34.67
C ALA A 31 -26.45 20.39 35.28
N ARG A 32 -26.97 21.39 34.53
CA ARG A 32 -28.05 22.25 35.03
C ARG A 32 -29.38 21.93 34.36
N PRO A 33 -30.42 21.55 35.15
CA PRO A 33 -31.72 21.26 34.59
C PRO A 33 -32.51 22.54 34.23
N ASN A 34 -33.28 22.43 33.13
CA ASN A 34 -34.27 23.40 32.67
C ASN A 34 -35.30 23.71 33.76
N ILE A 35 -35.38 24.97 34.21
CA ILE A 35 -36.51 25.48 35.01
C ILE A 35 -37.41 26.36 34.13
N ARG A 36 -38.68 25.90 33.99
CA ARG A 36 -39.77 26.60 33.33
C ARG A 36 -40.15 27.89 34.05
N ARG A 37 -40.55 28.91 33.28
CA ARG A 37 -41.11 30.20 33.69
C ARG A 37 -42.39 30.05 34.52
N GLY A 38 -42.46 30.82 35.61
CA GLY A 38 -43.72 31.09 36.34
C GLY A 38 -43.53 32.07 37.46
N GLY A 39 -43.92 33.28 37.28
CA GLY A 39 -44.63 34.29 38.10
C GLY A 39 -44.09 34.83 39.41
N ARG A 40 -43.85 36.17 39.41
CA ARG A 40 -44.12 37.21 40.42
C ARG A 40 -43.25 37.34 41.71
N ASN A 41 -42.55 38.48 41.71
CA ASN A 41 -42.31 39.43 42.84
C ASN A 41 -41.80 38.91 44.19
N SER A 42 -40.56 39.28 44.52
CA SER A 42 -40.26 40.05 45.79
C SER A 42 -38.78 40.50 45.79
N HIS A 43 -38.56 41.70 46.30
CA HIS A 43 -37.28 42.38 46.39
C HIS A 43 -36.29 41.67 47.32
N ALA A 44 -35.09 41.45 46.85
CA ALA A 44 -33.90 41.24 47.67
C ALA A 44 -32.69 41.89 46.96
N HIS A 45 -32.11 42.89 47.63
CA HIS A 45 -30.89 43.55 47.20
C HIS A 45 -29.73 42.57 47.15
N LEU A 46 -29.21 42.34 45.99
CA LEU A 46 -27.92 41.70 45.77
C LEU A 46 -27.04 42.72 45.03
N THR A 47 -26.02 43.17 45.69
CA THR A 47 -24.97 44.04 45.16
C THR A 47 -24.33 43.39 43.96
N GLN A 48 -24.59 43.96 42.80
CA GLN A 48 -23.86 43.61 41.55
C GLN A 48 -22.41 44.11 41.70
N ARG A 49 -21.48 43.19 41.84
CA ARG A 49 -20.08 43.46 41.49
C ARG A 49 -19.98 43.47 39.98
N THR A 50 -19.92 44.65 39.39
CA THR A 50 -19.60 44.86 37.98
C THR A 50 -18.15 44.46 37.78
N VAL A 51 -17.92 43.33 37.10
CA VAL A 51 -16.60 43.02 36.59
C VAL A 51 -16.41 43.86 35.34
N VAL A 52 -15.67 44.96 35.51
CA VAL A 52 -15.18 45.75 34.37
C VAL A 52 -14.10 44.92 33.70
N LEU A 53 -14.43 44.25 32.61
CA LEU A 53 -13.45 43.75 31.67
C LEU A 53 -12.79 44.97 31.02
N VAL A 54 -11.65 45.39 31.55
CA VAL A 54 -10.76 46.30 30.84
C VAL A 54 -10.32 45.56 29.58
N GLY A 55 -10.91 45.91 28.45
CA GLY A 55 -10.45 45.49 27.15
C GLY A 55 -9.00 45.95 27.00
N CYS A 56 -8.05 45.04 27.22
CA CYS A 56 -6.72 45.18 26.66
C CYS A 56 -6.92 45.28 25.16
N GLY A 57 -6.72 46.44 24.59
CA GLY A 57 -6.66 46.64 23.15
C GLY A 57 -5.74 45.58 22.57
N ARG A 58 -6.28 44.69 21.74
CA ARG A 58 -5.47 43.88 20.89
C ARG A 58 -4.63 44.82 20.02
N GLY A 59 -3.42 45.10 20.49
CA GLY A 59 -2.38 45.42 19.53
C GLY A 59 -2.42 44.32 18.50
N GLN A 60 -2.54 44.65 17.23
CA GLN A 60 -2.23 43.73 16.15
C GLN A 60 -0.74 43.38 16.33
N GLY A 61 -0.46 42.39 17.19
CA GLY A 61 0.84 41.74 17.21
C GLY A 61 1.00 41.12 15.83
N SER A 62 1.92 41.63 15.04
CA SER A 62 2.34 40.98 13.82
C SER A 62 2.67 39.54 14.19
N VAL A 63 1.87 38.58 13.71
CA VAL A 63 2.22 37.16 13.83
C VAL A 63 3.60 37.04 13.20
N SER A 64 4.60 36.64 13.98
CA SER A 64 5.95 36.50 13.47
C SER A 64 5.89 35.50 12.31
N THR A 65 6.21 35.95 11.13
CA THR A 65 6.31 35.11 9.91
C THR A 65 7.57 34.25 9.91
N VAL A 66 8.50 34.52 10.85
CA VAL A 66 9.75 33.76 10.99
C VAL A 66 9.50 32.44 11.72
N THR A 67 9.87 31.35 11.06
CA THR A 67 9.74 29.97 11.53
C THR A 67 11.01 29.15 11.26
N HIS A 68 10.95 27.83 11.46
CA HIS A 68 12.06 26.93 11.10
C HIS A 68 11.71 26.06 9.89
N GLY A 69 12.76 25.48 9.25
CA GLY A 69 12.63 24.70 8.02
C GLY A 69 11.72 23.48 8.13
N GLY A 70 11.60 22.87 9.32
CA GLY A 70 10.67 21.75 9.52
C GLY A 70 9.19 22.15 9.32
N LYS A 71 8.79 23.36 9.77
CA LYS A 71 7.45 23.89 9.49
C LYS A 71 7.26 24.24 8.01
N LEU A 72 8.29 24.74 7.36
CA LEU A 72 8.23 24.95 5.91
C LEU A 72 8.09 23.60 5.16
N ALA A 73 8.77 22.54 5.61
CA ALA A 73 8.60 21.21 5.04
C ALA A 73 7.17 20.68 5.19
N ALA A 74 6.60 20.75 6.40
CA ALA A 74 5.22 20.34 6.64
C ALA A 74 4.21 21.16 5.81
N LYS A 75 4.43 22.48 5.71
CA LYS A 75 3.59 23.36 4.87
C LYS A 75 3.63 22.97 3.40
N ALA A 76 4.81 22.61 2.87
CA ALA A 76 4.96 22.14 1.50
C ALA A 76 4.28 20.77 1.29
N LEU A 77 4.42 19.84 2.23
CA LEU A 77 3.72 18.55 2.21
C LEU A 77 2.18 18.74 2.23
N LYS A 78 1.68 19.64 3.08
CA LYS A 78 0.24 19.95 3.14
C LYS A 78 -0.27 20.56 1.84
N ALA A 79 0.48 21.49 1.25
CA ALA A 79 0.17 22.08 -0.05
C ALA A 79 0.11 21.04 -1.17
N ALA A 80 0.90 19.95 -1.05
CA ALA A 80 0.86 18.80 -1.96
C ALA A 80 -0.29 17.82 -1.66
N GLY A 81 -1.16 18.11 -0.69
CA GLY A 81 -2.28 17.26 -0.32
C GLY A 81 -1.90 16.05 0.55
N VAL A 82 -0.78 16.13 1.27
CA VAL A 82 -0.37 15.11 2.24
C VAL A 82 -1.09 15.35 3.55
N ASP A 83 -1.89 14.38 3.97
CA ASP A 83 -2.66 14.42 5.23
C ASP A 83 -2.12 13.45 6.29
N CYS A 84 -1.28 12.50 5.88
CA CYS A 84 -0.70 11.48 6.75
C CYS A 84 0.75 11.19 6.34
N VAL A 85 1.62 10.99 7.32
CA VAL A 85 3.01 10.55 7.13
C VAL A 85 3.33 9.39 8.06
N PHE A 86 4.21 8.49 7.59
CA PHE A 86 4.65 7.33 8.35
C PHE A 86 6.11 7.52 8.77
N THR A 87 6.44 7.10 9.98
CA THR A 87 7.79 7.37 10.51
C THR A 87 8.16 6.41 11.65
N LEU A 88 9.44 6.27 11.92
CA LEU A 88 9.94 5.94 13.25
C LEU A 88 10.60 7.20 13.82
N SER A 89 10.21 7.58 15.04
CA SER A 89 10.66 8.84 15.65
C SER A 89 12.19 8.92 15.77
N GLY A 90 12.76 10.01 15.26
CA GLY A 90 14.21 10.22 15.28
C GLY A 90 14.60 11.69 15.38
N GLY A 91 15.76 11.94 16.03
CA GLY A 91 16.19 13.29 16.38
C GLY A 91 16.48 14.21 15.20
N HIS A 92 16.94 13.67 14.08
CA HIS A 92 17.34 14.48 12.92
C HIS A 92 16.15 15.11 12.18
N VAL A 93 14.93 14.57 12.35
CA VAL A 93 13.72 14.98 11.63
C VAL A 93 12.60 15.54 12.52
N MET A 94 12.83 15.66 13.86
CA MET A 94 11.81 16.14 14.81
C MET A 94 11.19 17.49 14.43
N ALA A 95 11.95 18.38 13.78
CA ALA A 95 11.44 19.66 13.35
C ALA A 95 10.30 19.55 12.33
N ILE A 96 10.25 18.46 11.55
CA ILE A 96 9.14 18.20 10.61
C ILE A 96 7.88 17.84 11.40
N TYR A 97 8.00 17.03 12.47
CA TYR A 97 6.85 16.64 13.30
C TYR A 97 6.19 17.86 13.98
N ASP A 98 7.01 18.83 14.45
CA ASP A 98 6.48 20.09 14.98
C ASP A 98 5.66 20.85 13.93
N GLY A 99 6.14 20.87 12.67
CA GLY A 99 5.38 21.44 11.56
C GLY A 99 4.11 20.66 11.19
N CYS A 100 4.13 19.33 11.30
CA CYS A 100 2.95 18.48 11.05
C CYS A 100 1.79 18.81 12.01
N LEU A 101 2.10 19.17 13.27
CA LEU A 101 1.08 19.61 14.23
C LEU A 101 0.37 20.89 13.77
N ASP A 102 1.10 21.88 13.24
CA ASP A 102 0.53 23.13 12.78
C ASP A 102 -0.34 22.96 11.52
N GLU A 103 0.06 22.04 10.62
CA GLU A 103 -0.61 21.81 9.34
C GLU A 103 -1.68 20.68 9.41
N ASN A 104 -1.94 20.12 10.59
CA ASN A 104 -2.84 18.98 10.81
C ASN A 104 -2.51 17.80 9.88
N ILE A 105 -1.23 17.49 9.73
CA ILE A 105 -0.76 16.27 9.11
C ILE A 105 -0.63 15.22 10.19
N GLU A 106 -1.29 14.09 10.02
CA GLU A 106 -1.20 13.00 10.98
C GLU A 106 0.15 12.29 10.87
N VAL A 107 0.75 11.97 12.01
CA VAL A 107 2.03 11.28 12.10
C VAL A 107 1.81 9.91 12.71
N ILE A 108 2.00 8.85 11.93
CA ILE A 108 1.91 7.46 12.40
C ILE A 108 3.33 6.94 12.61
N ASP A 109 3.70 6.80 13.89
CA ASP A 109 4.98 6.23 14.25
C ASP A 109 4.86 4.70 14.40
N VAL A 110 5.68 4.01 13.65
CA VAL A 110 5.76 2.54 13.55
C VAL A 110 6.85 1.97 14.48
N ARG A 111 7.09 0.65 14.42
CA ARG A 111 8.10 -0.04 15.24
C ARG A 111 9.40 -0.32 14.49
N HIS A 112 9.39 -0.16 13.17
CA HIS A 112 10.55 -0.37 12.30
C HIS A 112 10.45 0.52 11.07
N GLU A 113 11.53 1.13 10.60
CA GLU A 113 11.54 2.07 9.47
C GLU A 113 11.07 1.44 8.16
N GLN A 114 11.39 0.16 7.95
CA GLN A 114 10.85 -0.60 6.82
C GLN A 114 9.32 -0.53 6.79
N ALA A 115 8.66 -0.63 7.95
CA ALA A 115 7.21 -0.55 8.04
C ALA A 115 6.68 0.84 7.67
N ALA A 116 7.39 1.92 8.04
CA ALA A 116 7.03 3.27 7.62
C ALA A 116 7.01 3.41 6.09
N VAL A 117 8.04 2.89 5.42
CA VAL A 117 8.15 2.99 3.96
C VAL A 117 7.13 2.07 3.27
N HIS A 118 6.90 0.87 3.78
CA HIS A 118 5.84 0.00 3.26
C HIS A 118 4.45 0.63 3.43
N ALA A 119 4.17 1.26 4.57
CA ALA A 119 2.90 1.97 4.76
C ALA A 119 2.75 3.13 3.76
N ALA A 120 3.82 3.88 3.49
CA ALA A 120 3.82 4.91 2.44
C ALA A 120 3.58 4.31 1.04
N ASP A 121 4.17 3.14 0.72
CA ASP A 121 3.91 2.41 -0.52
C ASP A 121 2.42 2.05 -0.67
N ALA A 122 1.81 1.45 0.37
CA ALA A 122 0.39 1.12 0.36
C ALA A 122 -0.50 2.36 0.25
N TRP A 123 -0.15 3.45 0.94
CA TRP A 123 -0.87 4.72 0.84
C TRP A 123 -0.93 5.23 -0.61
N ALA A 124 0.22 5.19 -1.32
CA ALA A 124 0.28 5.57 -2.73
C ALA A 124 -0.58 4.68 -3.63
N ARG A 125 -0.59 3.35 -3.37
CA ARG A 125 -1.42 2.38 -4.13
C ARG A 125 -2.92 2.60 -3.94
N LEU A 126 -3.33 3.18 -2.80
CA LEU A 126 -4.73 3.47 -2.46
C LEU A 126 -5.20 4.85 -2.91
N HIS A 127 -4.26 5.72 -3.28
CA HIS A 127 -4.55 7.10 -3.69
C HIS A 127 -3.90 7.42 -5.04
N PRO A 128 -4.47 6.97 -6.17
CA PRO A 128 -3.94 7.29 -7.48
C PRO A 128 -3.66 8.80 -7.65
N GLY A 129 -2.50 9.13 -8.23
CA GLY A 129 -2.09 10.53 -8.40
C GLY A 129 -1.55 11.24 -7.16
N LYS A 130 -1.45 10.58 -6.01
CA LYS A 130 -0.83 11.11 -4.80
C LYS A 130 0.42 10.33 -4.42
N VAL A 131 1.30 10.94 -3.63
CA VAL A 131 2.46 10.26 -3.07
C VAL A 131 2.18 9.77 -1.65
N GLY A 132 2.72 8.58 -1.30
CA GLY A 132 2.86 8.20 0.10
C GLY A 132 4.14 8.79 0.68
N VAL A 133 4.12 9.21 1.94
CA VAL A 133 5.27 9.90 2.55
C VAL A 133 5.79 9.14 3.77
N ALA A 134 7.09 8.83 3.76
CA ALA A 134 7.80 8.32 4.92
C ALA A 134 8.89 9.32 5.35
N ILE A 135 9.06 9.50 6.67
CA ILE A 135 10.07 10.40 7.25
C ILE A 135 10.98 9.56 8.16
N LEU A 136 12.26 9.50 7.83
CA LEU A 136 13.23 8.62 8.47
C LEU A 136 14.38 9.41 9.08
N THR A 137 14.88 8.98 10.23
CA THR A 137 16.09 9.57 10.81
C THR A 137 17.33 9.19 10.01
N ALA A 138 18.46 9.83 10.30
CA ALA A 138 19.75 9.56 9.64
C ALA A 138 20.28 8.14 9.93
N GLY A 139 21.23 7.69 9.14
CA GLY A 139 21.95 6.43 9.31
C GLY A 139 21.01 5.22 9.27
N PRO A 140 20.86 4.49 10.40
CA PRO A 140 20.05 3.28 10.44
C PRO A 140 18.60 3.53 10.02
N GLY A 141 18.02 4.71 10.31
CA GLY A 141 16.66 5.01 9.85
C GLY A 141 16.52 4.92 8.34
N VAL A 142 17.45 5.53 7.59
CA VAL A 142 17.47 5.45 6.12
C VAL A 142 17.81 4.04 5.65
N THR A 143 18.81 3.37 6.25
CA THR A 143 19.22 2.02 5.79
C THR A 143 18.16 0.96 6.07
N ASP A 144 17.48 1.01 7.21
CA ASP A 144 16.41 0.09 7.56
C ASP A 144 15.15 0.31 6.68
N GLY A 145 14.92 1.54 6.21
CA GLY A 145 13.86 1.85 5.25
C GLY A 145 14.14 1.40 3.81
N ALA A 146 15.38 1.10 3.45
CA ALA A 146 15.81 0.85 2.06
C ALA A 146 15.05 -0.31 1.39
N THR A 147 14.74 -1.38 2.12
CA THR A 147 13.95 -2.50 1.59
C THR A 147 12.56 -2.05 1.13
N GLY A 148 11.91 -1.16 1.91
CA GLY A 148 10.62 -0.58 1.53
C GLY A 148 10.72 0.29 0.27
N VAL A 149 11.79 1.08 0.14
CA VAL A 149 12.06 1.89 -1.07
C VAL A 149 12.27 0.99 -2.28
N ALA A 150 13.05 -0.08 -2.15
CA ALA A 150 13.28 -1.04 -3.23
C ALA A 150 11.97 -1.76 -3.64
N ASN A 151 11.07 -2.05 -2.68
CA ASN A 151 9.76 -2.61 -2.97
C ASN A 151 8.90 -1.64 -3.78
N ALA A 152 8.80 -0.38 -3.34
CA ALA A 152 8.10 0.67 -4.06
C ALA A 152 8.69 0.92 -5.46
N TRP A 153 10.01 0.86 -5.60
CA TRP A 153 10.70 0.99 -6.90
C TRP A 153 10.28 -0.13 -7.87
N ARG A 154 10.25 -1.39 -7.42
CA ARG A 154 9.84 -2.53 -8.26
C ARG A 154 8.34 -2.58 -8.53
N ALA A 155 7.54 -1.95 -7.68
CA ALA A 155 6.09 -1.81 -7.84
C ALA A 155 5.68 -0.53 -8.59
N ASN A 156 6.64 0.32 -8.96
CA ASN A 156 6.44 1.64 -9.53
C ASN A 156 5.55 2.54 -8.64
N SER A 157 5.63 2.39 -7.33
CA SER A 157 4.81 3.16 -6.39
C SER A 157 5.41 4.54 -6.13
N PRO A 158 4.65 5.62 -6.34
CA PRO A 158 5.12 6.99 -6.09
C PRO A 158 5.16 7.26 -4.59
N ILE A 159 6.35 7.21 -4.00
CA ILE A 159 6.57 7.57 -2.60
C ILE A 159 7.63 8.67 -2.49
N LEU A 160 7.48 9.51 -1.47
CA LEU A 160 8.52 10.43 -1.02
C LEU A 160 9.09 9.95 0.30
N VAL A 161 10.37 9.65 0.33
CA VAL A 161 11.10 9.36 1.56
C VAL A 161 11.96 10.55 1.92
N ILE A 162 11.69 11.19 3.06
CA ILE A 162 12.51 12.28 3.62
C ILE A 162 13.45 11.67 4.64
N GLY A 163 14.74 11.69 4.34
CA GLY A 163 15.80 11.26 5.24
C GLY A 163 16.42 12.42 6.01
N GLY A 164 16.62 12.26 7.30
CA GLY A 164 17.44 13.18 8.09
C GLY A 164 18.93 12.99 7.83
N GLN A 165 19.74 13.97 8.25
CA GLN A 165 21.19 13.93 8.22
C GLN A 165 21.76 14.72 9.39
N GLY A 166 22.98 14.40 9.82
CA GLY A 166 23.76 15.24 10.73
C GLY A 166 23.86 16.68 10.21
N PRO A 167 24.26 17.65 11.07
CA PRO A 167 24.35 19.04 10.64
C PRO A 167 25.26 19.22 9.42
N PHE A 168 24.77 19.90 8.39
CA PHE A 168 25.53 20.13 7.16
C PHE A 168 26.92 20.76 7.41
N ARG A 169 27.00 21.73 8.34
CA ARG A 169 28.26 22.37 8.76
C ARG A 169 29.27 21.40 9.38
N HIS A 170 28.86 20.19 9.75
CA HIS A 170 29.71 19.14 10.32
C HIS A 170 29.94 17.96 9.37
N THR A 171 29.56 18.07 8.10
CA THR A 171 29.77 17.02 7.10
C THR A 171 31.19 16.48 7.10
N ARG A 172 31.33 15.15 7.10
CA ARG A 172 32.61 14.41 7.19
C ARG A 172 33.39 14.63 8.50
N ARG A 173 32.68 15.01 9.58
CA ARG A 173 33.31 15.19 10.90
C ARG A 173 32.91 14.07 11.89
N GLY A 174 32.13 13.06 11.45
CA GLY A 174 31.66 11.97 12.27
C GLY A 174 30.50 12.37 13.15
N SER A 175 29.51 13.09 12.60
CA SER A 175 28.25 13.35 13.26
C SER A 175 27.51 12.05 13.55
N LEU A 176 26.66 12.04 14.58
CA LEU A 176 25.82 10.88 14.89
C LEU A 176 25.05 10.44 13.64
N GLN A 177 25.14 9.15 13.29
CA GLN A 177 24.41 8.53 12.18
C GLN A 177 24.71 9.12 10.79
N GLU A 178 25.86 9.84 10.65
CA GLU A 178 26.28 10.41 9.37
C GLU A 178 26.64 9.31 8.37
N MET A 179 26.05 9.37 7.18
CA MET A 179 26.48 8.59 6.02
C MET A 179 26.04 9.26 4.71
N ASP A 180 26.50 8.77 3.58
CA ASP A 180 26.08 9.23 2.24
C ASP A 180 24.77 8.52 1.83
N HIS A 181 23.64 9.03 2.36
CA HIS A 181 22.33 8.44 2.08
C HIS A 181 21.88 8.64 0.64
N VAL A 182 22.23 9.78 0.01
CA VAL A 182 21.84 10.09 -1.37
C VAL A 182 22.41 9.05 -2.32
N SER A 183 23.73 8.79 -2.24
CA SER A 183 24.37 7.76 -3.06
C SER A 183 23.83 6.35 -2.76
N PHE A 184 23.51 6.07 -1.49
CA PHE A 184 22.94 4.80 -1.07
C PHE A 184 21.54 4.55 -1.64
N MET A 185 20.67 5.57 -1.66
CA MET A 185 19.28 5.46 -2.14
C MET A 185 19.13 5.61 -3.66
N LYS A 186 20.12 6.22 -4.34
CA LYS A 186 20.05 6.52 -5.78
C LYS A 186 19.72 5.31 -6.67
N PRO A 187 20.26 4.10 -6.47
CA PRO A 187 19.96 2.94 -7.32
C PRO A 187 18.54 2.41 -7.24
N ILE A 188 17.82 2.76 -6.18
CA ILE A 188 16.43 2.28 -5.90
C ILE A 188 15.40 3.41 -5.89
N SER A 189 15.78 4.58 -6.43
CA SER A 189 14.92 5.76 -6.51
C SER A 189 14.95 6.37 -7.91
N LYS A 190 13.85 6.95 -8.35
CA LYS A 190 13.80 7.76 -9.58
C LYS A 190 14.56 9.07 -9.42
N TRP A 191 14.54 9.60 -8.22
CA TRP A 191 15.19 10.86 -7.86
C TRP A 191 15.73 10.75 -6.44
N ALA A 192 16.97 11.18 -6.23
CA ALA A 192 17.60 11.22 -4.91
C ALA A 192 18.52 12.43 -4.86
N ASP A 193 18.27 13.34 -3.92
CA ASP A 193 19.02 14.59 -3.75
C ASP A 193 18.99 15.07 -2.29
N ALA A 194 19.78 16.11 -1.98
CA ALA A 194 19.86 16.71 -0.66
C ALA A 194 19.59 18.22 -0.70
N CYS A 195 18.78 18.71 0.24
CA CYS A 195 18.48 20.12 0.40
C CYS A 195 19.39 20.73 1.48
N TYR A 196 20.27 21.66 1.09
CA TYR A 196 21.23 22.34 1.98
C TYR A 196 20.84 23.78 2.33
N GLN A 197 19.65 24.25 1.92
CA GLN A 197 19.18 25.60 2.17
C GLN A 197 17.75 25.59 2.71
N THR A 198 17.56 26.15 3.91
CA THR A 198 16.24 26.19 4.57
C THR A 198 15.15 26.83 3.70
N SER A 199 15.47 27.93 3.02
CA SER A 199 14.50 28.63 2.15
C SER A 199 14.07 27.84 0.91
N ARG A 200 14.79 26.81 0.53
CA ARG A 200 14.51 25.99 -0.65
C ARG A 200 13.84 24.65 -0.35
N ILE A 201 13.56 24.34 0.91
CA ILE A 201 12.95 23.05 1.30
C ILE A 201 11.66 22.77 0.51
N ALA A 202 10.78 23.79 0.35
CA ALA A 202 9.54 23.63 -0.38
C ALA A 202 9.73 23.31 -1.87
N GLU A 203 10.74 23.92 -2.52
CA GLU A 203 11.14 23.60 -3.91
C GLU A 203 11.60 22.14 -4.06
N TYR A 204 12.44 21.66 -3.12
CA TYR A 204 12.97 20.30 -3.18
C TYR A 204 11.86 19.25 -2.94
N ILE A 205 10.91 19.53 -2.04
CA ILE A 205 9.74 18.68 -1.82
C ILE A 205 8.87 18.62 -3.09
N GLU A 206 8.61 19.77 -3.73
CA GLU A 206 7.87 19.80 -5.00
C GLU A 206 8.60 18.97 -6.07
N SER A 207 9.89 19.19 -6.25
CA SER A 207 10.70 18.50 -7.25
C SER A 207 10.74 16.99 -7.03
N ALA A 208 10.81 16.55 -5.76
CA ALA A 208 10.76 15.14 -5.38
C ALA A 208 9.38 14.52 -5.71
N ILE A 209 8.29 15.19 -5.33
CA ILE A 209 6.92 14.72 -5.58
C ILE A 209 6.65 14.68 -7.09
N ARG A 210 6.98 15.73 -7.83
CA ARG A 210 6.85 15.78 -9.28
C ARG A 210 7.64 14.65 -9.95
N SER A 211 8.87 14.39 -9.49
CA SER A 211 9.69 13.31 -10.01
C SER A 211 9.08 11.92 -9.69
N ALA A 212 8.50 11.75 -8.50
CA ALA A 212 7.86 10.50 -8.13
C ALA A 212 6.63 10.18 -8.99
N LEU A 213 5.84 11.20 -9.36
CA LEU A 213 4.58 11.06 -10.10
C LEU A 213 4.73 11.08 -11.63
N SER A 214 5.77 11.73 -12.18
CA SER A 214 5.90 11.93 -13.63
C SER A 214 6.28 10.66 -14.38
N GLY A 215 5.71 10.43 -15.57
CA GLY A 215 5.98 9.25 -16.40
C GLY A 215 5.63 7.95 -15.66
N VAL A 216 6.52 6.94 -15.73
CA VAL A 216 6.38 5.76 -14.86
C VAL A 216 6.58 6.18 -13.41
N PRO A 217 5.61 6.00 -12.50
CA PRO A 217 5.76 6.42 -11.11
C PRO A 217 6.87 5.66 -10.39
N GLY A 218 7.32 6.19 -9.25
CA GLY A 218 8.33 5.51 -8.44
C GLY A 218 8.83 6.37 -7.28
N PRO A 219 9.70 5.83 -6.42
CA PRO A 219 10.17 6.50 -5.22
C PRO A 219 11.09 7.68 -5.51
N ALA A 220 10.95 8.73 -4.69
CA ALA A 220 11.89 9.83 -4.57
C ALA A 220 12.46 9.86 -3.15
N PHE A 221 13.75 10.15 -3.03
CA PHE A 221 14.45 10.32 -1.76
C PHE A 221 15.00 11.75 -1.62
N LEU A 222 14.64 12.39 -0.50
CA LEU A 222 15.12 13.75 -0.16
C LEU A 222 15.83 13.75 1.18
N GLU A 223 17.14 14.01 1.18
CA GLU A 223 17.89 14.23 2.41
C GLU A 223 17.77 15.69 2.86
N ILE A 224 17.48 15.93 4.15
CA ILE A 224 17.49 17.28 4.72
C ILE A 224 18.29 17.26 6.04
N PRO A 225 19.47 17.94 6.11
CA PRO A 225 20.25 18.02 7.32
C PRO A 225 19.51 18.73 8.46
N MET A 226 19.76 18.29 9.71
CA MET A 226 19.02 18.77 10.88
C MET A 226 19.20 20.29 11.15
N ASP A 227 20.34 20.87 10.80
CA ASP A 227 20.56 22.31 10.93
C ASP A 227 19.87 23.11 9.81
N VAL A 228 19.57 22.50 8.68
CA VAL A 228 18.71 23.06 7.63
C VAL A 228 17.24 23.01 8.07
N LEU A 229 16.80 21.89 8.65
CA LEU A 229 15.43 21.78 9.22
C LEU A 229 15.22 22.72 10.41
N GLY A 230 16.26 22.96 11.24
CA GLY A 230 16.23 23.90 12.35
C GLY A 230 16.50 25.35 11.95
N GLY A 231 16.95 25.60 10.73
CA GLY A 231 17.28 26.92 10.20
C GLY A 231 16.07 27.85 10.19
N LYS A 232 16.27 29.14 10.47
CA LYS A 232 15.19 30.14 10.46
C LYS A 232 14.90 30.62 9.04
N VAL A 233 13.62 30.83 8.76
CA VAL A 233 13.14 31.34 7.49
C VAL A 233 11.92 32.23 7.73
N ASP A 234 11.80 33.30 6.96
CA ASP A 234 10.63 34.15 6.95
C ASP A 234 9.64 33.65 5.89
N LEU A 235 8.49 33.14 6.30
CA LEU A 235 7.47 32.64 5.38
C LEU A 235 6.90 33.74 4.45
N ALA A 236 7.02 35.02 4.82
CA ALA A 236 6.61 36.10 3.94
C ALA A 236 7.51 36.26 2.70
N GLU A 237 8.75 35.75 2.77
CA GLU A 237 9.73 35.78 1.67
C GLU A 237 9.74 34.48 0.86
N ILE A 238 8.97 33.45 1.29
CA ILE A 238 8.96 32.13 0.65
C ILE A 238 7.66 31.93 -0.12
N THR A 239 7.79 31.59 -1.38
CA THR A 239 6.69 31.05 -2.19
C THR A 239 6.69 29.53 -2.06
N VAL A 240 5.68 28.96 -1.40
CA VAL A 240 5.43 27.52 -1.47
C VAL A 240 4.92 27.23 -2.87
N PRO A 241 5.56 26.31 -3.64
CA PRO A 241 5.11 25.97 -4.99
C PRO A 241 3.66 25.48 -4.99
N GLU A 242 2.92 25.83 -6.05
CA GLU A 242 1.62 25.23 -6.30
C GLU A 242 1.83 23.83 -6.85
N PHE A 243 1.28 22.85 -6.17
CA PHE A 243 1.32 21.46 -6.63
C PHE A 243 0.21 21.23 -7.64
N ARG A 244 0.59 20.73 -8.81
CA ARG A 244 -0.32 20.40 -9.91
C ARG A 244 -0.17 18.93 -10.26
N ASP A 245 -1.16 18.38 -10.94
CA ASP A 245 -0.99 17.09 -11.57
C ASP A 245 -0.07 17.24 -12.80
N TYR A 246 1.15 16.75 -12.68
CA TYR A 246 2.16 16.78 -13.74
C TYR A 246 2.18 15.50 -14.58
N ARG A 247 1.23 14.59 -14.37
CA ARG A 247 1.13 13.36 -15.14
C ARG A 247 0.70 13.69 -16.56
N VAL A 248 1.62 13.61 -17.49
CA VAL A 248 1.32 13.75 -18.92
C VAL A 248 0.98 12.37 -19.46
N ALA A 249 -0.28 12.15 -19.76
CA ALA A 249 -0.71 10.92 -20.41
C ALA A 249 -0.36 11.01 -21.90
N SER A 250 0.45 10.06 -22.39
CA SER A 250 0.74 9.88 -23.81
C SER A 250 -0.01 8.66 -24.34
N VAL A 251 -0.29 8.66 -25.64
CA VAL A 251 -0.90 7.54 -26.37
C VAL A 251 0.02 7.14 -27.51
N ALA A 252 0.02 5.86 -27.88
CA ALA A 252 0.80 5.35 -28.99
C ALA A 252 0.31 5.93 -30.33
N PRO A 253 1.19 6.06 -31.36
CA PRO A 253 0.80 6.53 -32.68
C PRO A 253 -0.37 5.72 -33.27
N ALA A 254 -1.36 6.39 -33.86
CA ALA A 254 -2.57 5.76 -34.41
C ALA A 254 -2.28 4.59 -35.36
N GLY A 255 -1.22 4.71 -36.20
CA GLY A 255 -0.82 3.63 -37.09
C GLY A 255 -0.38 2.35 -36.39
N LEU A 256 0.24 2.44 -35.19
CA LEU A 256 0.58 1.28 -34.37
C LEU A 256 -0.66 0.70 -33.68
N VAL A 257 -1.59 1.55 -33.24
CA VAL A 257 -2.88 1.13 -32.68
C VAL A 257 -3.68 0.34 -33.72
N SER A 258 -3.81 0.87 -34.96
CA SER A 258 -4.49 0.18 -36.05
C SER A 258 -3.83 -1.15 -36.42
N ALA A 259 -2.49 -1.21 -36.44
CA ALA A 259 -1.77 -2.46 -36.69
C ALA A 259 -1.98 -3.49 -35.55
N ALA A 260 -2.10 -3.06 -34.29
CA ALA A 260 -2.44 -3.95 -33.20
C ALA A 260 -3.86 -4.52 -33.35
N ILE A 261 -4.82 -3.70 -33.77
CA ILE A 261 -6.20 -4.15 -34.06
C ILE A 261 -6.23 -5.11 -35.25
N ASP A 262 -5.35 -4.93 -36.27
CA ASP A 262 -5.24 -5.89 -37.37
C ASP A 262 -4.78 -7.28 -36.89
N LEU A 263 -3.84 -7.33 -35.95
CA LEU A 263 -3.44 -8.62 -35.34
C LEU A 263 -4.58 -9.23 -34.52
N VAL A 264 -5.30 -8.40 -33.76
CA VAL A 264 -6.46 -8.86 -32.97
C VAL A 264 -7.55 -9.44 -33.89
N ALA A 265 -7.83 -8.80 -35.01
CA ALA A 265 -8.84 -9.24 -35.98
C ALA A 265 -8.49 -10.54 -36.69
N GLN A 266 -7.21 -10.93 -36.76
CA GLN A 266 -6.72 -12.14 -37.41
C GLN A 266 -6.53 -13.30 -36.43
N ALA A 267 -6.53 -13.06 -35.13
CA ALA A 267 -6.25 -14.06 -34.12
C ALA A 267 -7.45 -14.98 -33.88
N GLU A 268 -7.18 -16.27 -33.80
CA GLU A 268 -8.17 -17.32 -33.45
C GLU A 268 -8.18 -17.60 -31.94
N ARG A 269 -6.99 -17.46 -31.30
CA ARG A 269 -6.76 -17.74 -29.87
C ARG A 269 -5.97 -16.62 -29.19
N PRO A 270 -6.51 -15.40 -29.21
CA PRO A 270 -5.88 -14.28 -28.52
C PRO A 270 -6.05 -14.37 -27.01
N MET A 271 -5.13 -13.75 -26.27
CA MET A 271 -5.29 -13.55 -24.84
C MET A 271 -4.71 -12.22 -24.37
N VAL A 272 -5.26 -11.67 -23.29
CA VAL A 272 -4.72 -10.50 -22.59
C VAL A 272 -4.07 -10.93 -21.27
N MET A 273 -2.87 -10.42 -21.01
CA MET A 273 -2.18 -10.52 -19.73
C MET A 273 -2.02 -9.11 -19.15
N ALA A 274 -2.90 -8.75 -18.20
CA ALA A 274 -2.86 -7.45 -17.53
C ALA A 274 -1.90 -7.45 -16.34
N GLY A 275 -1.14 -6.37 -16.16
CA GLY A 275 -0.10 -6.25 -15.15
C GLY A 275 -0.03 -4.87 -14.48
N THR A 276 1.04 -4.65 -13.73
CA THR A 276 1.21 -3.51 -12.81
C THR A 276 1.02 -2.13 -13.46
N SER A 277 1.51 -1.91 -14.70
CA SER A 277 1.38 -0.61 -15.36
C SER A 277 -0.08 -0.25 -15.69
N LEU A 278 -0.99 -1.24 -15.78
CA LEU A 278 -2.42 -0.99 -15.97
C LEU A 278 -3.00 -0.19 -14.79
N LYS A 279 -2.65 -0.57 -13.54
CA LYS A 279 -3.09 0.14 -12.35
C LYS A 279 -2.62 1.59 -12.35
N TRP A 280 -1.35 1.83 -12.63
CA TRP A 280 -0.79 3.19 -12.65
C TRP A 280 -1.29 4.05 -13.82
N SER A 281 -1.84 3.41 -14.84
CA SER A 281 -2.53 4.05 -15.96
C SER A 281 -4.02 4.30 -15.68
N GLU A 282 -4.56 3.81 -14.56
CA GLU A 282 -6.00 3.87 -14.24
C GLU A 282 -6.86 3.32 -15.41
N GLY A 283 -6.35 2.24 -16.05
CA GLY A 283 -6.88 1.75 -17.35
C GLY A 283 -7.86 0.57 -17.25
N GLY A 284 -8.37 0.25 -16.06
CA GLY A 284 -9.26 -0.89 -15.83
C GLY A 284 -10.59 -0.80 -16.60
N ASP A 285 -11.21 0.39 -16.65
CA ASP A 285 -12.46 0.63 -17.39
C ASP A 285 -12.29 0.43 -18.89
N GLN A 286 -11.22 0.97 -19.45
CA GLN A 286 -10.94 0.88 -20.87
C GLN A 286 -10.55 -0.53 -21.29
N LEU A 287 -9.83 -1.27 -20.42
CA LEU A 287 -9.60 -2.68 -20.64
C LEU A 287 -10.91 -3.46 -20.61
N ALA A 288 -11.81 -3.20 -19.66
CA ALA A 288 -13.12 -3.86 -19.60
C ALA A 288 -13.93 -3.61 -20.89
N GLU A 289 -13.99 -2.36 -21.37
CA GLU A 289 -14.64 -2.03 -22.64
C GLU A 289 -14.01 -2.77 -23.84
N PHE A 290 -12.68 -2.85 -23.88
CA PHE A 290 -11.98 -3.63 -24.91
C PHE A 290 -12.34 -5.11 -24.87
N LEU A 291 -12.43 -5.70 -23.67
CA LEU A 291 -12.83 -7.09 -23.47
C LEU A 291 -14.30 -7.34 -23.82
N ASP A 292 -15.19 -6.38 -23.57
CA ASP A 292 -16.60 -6.44 -23.97
C ASP A 292 -16.77 -6.46 -25.49
N ILE A 293 -15.96 -5.66 -26.21
CA ILE A 293 -15.99 -5.58 -27.67
C ILE A 293 -15.42 -6.84 -28.32
N THR A 294 -14.35 -7.42 -27.70
CA THR A 294 -13.55 -8.45 -28.35
C THR A 294 -13.84 -9.86 -27.83
N GLY A 295 -14.36 -9.99 -26.62
CA GLY A 295 -14.56 -11.29 -25.95
C GLY A 295 -13.28 -12.03 -25.59
N ILE A 296 -12.10 -11.41 -25.72
CA ILE A 296 -10.80 -12.03 -25.50
C ILE A 296 -10.63 -12.44 -24.01
N PRO A 297 -10.16 -13.67 -23.72
CA PRO A 297 -9.86 -14.08 -22.35
C PRO A 297 -8.75 -13.23 -21.74
N CYS A 298 -8.96 -12.79 -20.50
CA CYS A 298 -8.05 -11.91 -19.76
C CYS A 298 -7.58 -12.56 -18.47
N PHE A 299 -6.27 -12.50 -18.25
CA PHE A 299 -5.60 -12.95 -17.04
C PHE A 299 -4.89 -11.78 -16.37
N VAL A 300 -4.97 -11.69 -15.06
CA VAL A 300 -4.35 -10.62 -14.29
C VAL A 300 -3.10 -11.08 -13.56
N ASN A 301 -2.13 -10.19 -13.42
CA ASN A 301 -0.88 -10.41 -12.71
C ASN A 301 -0.49 -9.16 -11.89
N GLY A 302 0.17 -9.37 -10.76
CA GLY A 302 0.62 -8.27 -9.90
C GLY A 302 -0.53 -7.33 -9.49
N MET A 303 -0.32 -6.05 -9.66
CA MET A 303 -1.25 -5.02 -9.21
C MET A 303 -2.49 -4.83 -10.11
N ALA A 304 -2.60 -5.54 -11.24
CA ALA A 304 -3.81 -5.55 -12.06
C ALA A 304 -4.97 -6.35 -11.43
N ARG A 305 -4.73 -7.05 -10.31
CA ARG A 305 -5.78 -7.76 -9.59
C ARG A 305 -6.78 -6.76 -8.99
N GLY A 306 -8.05 -6.89 -9.37
CA GLY A 306 -9.12 -5.96 -9.03
C GLY A 306 -9.35 -4.83 -10.06
N GLU A 307 -8.47 -4.67 -11.06
CA GLU A 307 -8.70 -3.73 -12.18
C GLU A 307 -9.81 -4.23 -13.13
N ILE A 308 -9.98 -5.54 -13.23
CA ILE A 308 -11.11 -6.21 -13.89
C ILE A 308 -11.86 -7.01 -12.84
N SER A 309 -13.19 -6.93 -12.84
CA SER A 309 -14.02 -7.71 -11.94
C SER A 309 -13.84 -9.21 -12.18
N TRP A 310 -13.84 -9.99 -11.10
CA TRP A 310 -13.72 -11.44 -11.17
C TRP A 310 -14.91 -12.12 -11.89
N ASP A 311 -16.07 -11.46 -11.91
CA ASP A 311 -17.28 -11.93 -12.57
C ASP A 311 -17.39 -11.48 -14.04
N HIS A 312 -16.41 -10.70 -14.55
CA HIS A 312 -16.38 -10.31 -15.95
C HIS A 312 -16.30 -11.56 -16.86
N PRO A 313 -17.11 -11.64 -17.94
CA PRO A 313 -17.15 -12.84 -18.81
C PRO A 313 -15.78 -13.27 -19.37
N SER A 314 -14.89 -12.33 -19.59
CA SER A 314 -13.53 -12.59 -20.12
C SER A 314 -12.50 -12.87 -19.02
N PHE A 315 -12.81 -12.68 -17.74
CA PHE A 315 -11.85 -12.93 -16.66
C PHE A 315 -11.67 -14.43 -16.42
N LEU A 316 -10.42 -14.90 -16.45
CA LEU A 316 -10.01 -16.27 -16.14
C LEU A 316 -8.77 -16.26 -15.23
N SER A 317 -8.56 -17.31 -14.43
CA SER A 317 -7.47 -17.36 -13.47
C SER A 317 -6.68 -18.67 -13.47
N LEU A 318 -7.31 -19.81 -13.66
CA LEU A 318 -6.70 -21.14 -13.55
C LEU A 318 -6.13 -21.65 -14.87
N THR A 319 -6.72 -21.26 -16.00
CA THR A 319 -6.37 -21.72 -17.35
C THR A 319 -5.27 -20.89 -18.02
N ARG A 320 -4.61 -19.96 -17.29
CA ARG A 320 -3.54 -19.10 -17.85
C ARG A 320 -2.45 -19.86 -18.61
N LYS A 321 -2.02 -21.03 -18.08
CA LYS A 321 -0.98 -21.82 -18.73
C LYS A 321 -1.47 -22.38 -20.06
N GLU A 322 -2.68 -22.91 -20.07
CA GLU A 322 -3.28 -23.49 -21.27
C GLU A 322 -3.54 -22.43 -22.34
N ALA A 323 -4.03 -21.26 -21.93
CA ALA A 323 -4.21 -20.12 -22.83
C ALA A 323 -2.88 -19.67 -23.44
N LEU A 324 -1.80 -19.56 -22.65
CA LEU A 324 -0.46 -19.23 -23.15
C LEU A 324 0.07 -20.28 -24.12
N ASP A 325 -0.04 -21.58 -23.78
CA ASP A 325 0.47 -22.68 -24.61
C ASP A 325 -0.22 -22.74 -25.98
N GLN A 326 -1.46 -22.26 -26.09
CA GLN A 326 -2.28 -22.32 -27.31
C GLN A 326 -2.36 -20.99 -28.07
N ALA A 327 -1.90 -19.89 -27.46
CA ALA A 327 -2.08 -18.55 -28.01
C ALA A 327 -1.41 -18.39 -29.39
N ASP A 328 -2.13 -17.73 -30.30
CA ASP A 328 -1.59 -17.16 -31.54
C ASP A 328 -1.34 -15.66 -31.45
N LEU A 329 -1.98 -14.97 -30.48
CA LEU A 329 -1.73 -13.59 -30.12
C LEU A 329 -1.73 -13.41 -28.60
N VAL A 330 -0.70 -12.75 -28.07
CA VAL A 330 -0.64 -12.36 -26.66
C VAL A 330 -0.55 -10.84 -26.56
N ILE A 331 -1.52 -10.22 -25.88
CA ILE A 331 -1.52 -8.80 -25.54
C ILE A 331 -1.00 -8.65 -24.11
N LEU A 332 0.19 -8.10 -23.96
CA LEU A 332 0.82 -7.84 -22.67
C LEU A 332 0.49 -6.40 -22.24
N ALA A 333 -0.51 -6.23 -21.39
CA ALA A 333 -0.95 -4.92 -20.92
C ALA A 333 -0.29 -4.58 -19.58
N GLY A 334 0.90 -3.98 -19.60
CA GLY A 334 1.66 -3.63 -18.40
C GLY A 334 2.28 -4.83 -17.67
N THR A 335 2.44 -5.95 -18.40
CA THR A 335 3.11 -7.15 -17.89
C THR A 335 4.47 -7.29 -18.61
N PRO A 336 5.59 -7.13 -17.89
CA PRO A 336 6.91 -7.30 -18.49
C PRO A 336 7.23 -8.77 -18.79
N LEU A 337 8.08 -9.02 -19.78
CA LEU A 337 8.59 -10.35 -20.12
C LEU A 337 9.73 -10.77 -19.16
N ASP A 338 9.47 -10.74 -17.86
CA ASP A 338 10.43 -11.11 -16.81
C ASP A 338 10.31 -12.59 -16.40
N PHE A 339 10.86 -12.95 -15.21
CA PHE A 339 10.84 -14.33 -14.70
C PHE A 339 9.42 -14.92 -14.61
N ARG A 340 8.39 -14.10 -14.36
CA ARG A 340 6.98 -14.53 -14.27
C ARG A 340 6.43 -15.05 -15.61
N MET A 341 6.98 -14.55 -16.71
CA MET A 341 6.70 -14.98 -18.08
C MET A 341 7.84 -15.85 -18.66
N LYS A 342 8.72 -16.40 -17.80
CA LYS A 342 9.92 -17.15 -18.19
C LYS A 342 10.76 -16.41 -19.24
N PHE A 343 10.90 -15.11 -19.07
CA PHE A 343 11.62 -14.23 -20.02
C PHE A 343 11.08 -14.32 -21.45
N GLY A 344 9.74 -14.43 -21.58
CA GLY A 344 9.03 -14.58 -22.86
C GLY A 344 8.95 -16.01 -23.39
N ARG A 345 9.63 -16.99 -22.77
CA ARG A 345 9.63 -18.40 -23.22
C ARG A 345 8.32 -19.15 -22.96
N SER A 346 7.42 -18.58 -22.15
CA SER A 346 6.08 -19.16 -21.91
C SER A 346 5.10 -18.89 -23.05
N ILE A 347 5.45 -18.02 -24.00
CA ILE A 347 4.65 -17.70 -25.17
C ILE A 347 5.17 -18.51 -26.37
N PRO A 348 4.33 -19.18 -27.16
CA PRO A 348 4.77 -19.93 -28.36
C PRO A 348 5.59 -19.05 -29.32
N ALA A 349 6.59 -19.64 -29.98
CA ALA A 349 7.43 -18.89 -30.92
C ALA A 349 6.63 -18.37 -32.13
N SER A 350 5.53 -19.03 -32.47
CA SER A 350 4.62 -18.67 -33.57
C SER A 350 3.60 -17.62 -33.20
N ALA A 351 3.42 -17.30 -31.89
CA ALA A 351 2.44 -16.33 -31.47
C ALA A 351 2.95 -14.90 -31.67
N SER A 352 2.10 -14.05 -32.23
CA SER A 352 2.33 -12.60 -32.27
C SER A 352 2.20 -11.99 -30.87
N ILE A 353 2.92 -10.91 -30.62
CA ILE A 353 2.93 -10.20 -29.34
C ILE A 353 2.67 -8.72 -29.56
N VAL A 354 1.60 -8.21 -28.94
CA VAL A 354 1.39 -6.78 -28.73
C VAL A 354 1.78 -6.48 -27.28
N GLN A 355 2.77 -5.63 -27.08
CA GLN A 355 3.18 -5.22 -25.73
C GLN A 355 2.86 -3.75 -25.47
N MET A 356 2.15 -3.48 -24.40
CA MET A 356 1.77 -2.15 -23.95
C MET A 356 2.45 -1.88 -22.60
N ASP A 357 3.17 -0.79 -22.48
CA ASP A 357 3.76 -0.36 -21.21
C ASP A 357 3.95 1.16 -21.13
N MET A 358 3.96 1.70 -19.91
CA MET A 358 4.33 3.11 -19.66
C MET A 358 5.84 3.31 -19.83
N GLU A 359 6.64 2.27 -19.62
CA GLU A 359 8.09 2.27 -19.69
C GLU A 359 8.55 1.70 -21.04
N GLU A 360 9.02 2.59 -21.92
CA GLU A 360 9.42 2.20 -23.28
C GLU A 360 10.57 1.18 -23.32
N THR A 361 11.46 1.20 -22.33
CA THR A 361 12.60 0.28 -22.27
C THR A 361 12.21 -1.17 -21.96
N LEU A 362 10.96 -1.40 -21.50
CA LEU A 362 10.41 -2.73 -21.28
C LEU A 362 9.83 -3.34 -22.57
N ILE A 363 9.52 -2.54 -23.57
CA ILE A 363 8.98 -3.03 -24.85
C ILE A 363 10.06 -3.86 -25.57
N GLY A 364 9.74 -5.13 -25.81
CA GLY A 364 10.66 -6.05 -26.49
C GLY A 364 11.84 -6.54 -25.63
N ASN A 365 11.89 -6.19 -24.34
CA ASN A 365 12.93 -6.70 -23.45
C ASN A 365 12.79 -8.21 -23.27
N ASN A 366 13.90 -8.95 -23.38
CA ASN A 366 14.01 -10.41 -23.33
C ASN A 366 13.43 -11.17 -24.54
N ARG A 367 12.48 -10.63 -25.28
CA ARG A 367 11.93 -11.21 -26.52
C ARG A 367 11.36 -10.10 -27.40
N ALA A 368 11.71 -10.14 -28.69
CA ALA A 368 11.12 -9.22 -29.67
C ALA A 368 9.59 -9.35 -29.71
N VAL A 369 8.91 -8.24 -29.93
CA VAL A 369 7.46 -8.14 -30.04
C VAL A 369 7.10 -7.62 -31.44
N ASP A 370 5.92 -7.94 -31.93
CA ASP A 370 5.46 -7.50 -33.24
C ASP A 370 5.05 -6.02 -33.19
N ILE A 371 4.35 -5.62 -32.12
CA ILE A 371 3.92 -4.23 -31.93
C ILE A 371 4.15 -3.80 -30.48
N GLY A 372 4.80 -2.64 -30.32
CA GLY A 372 4.95 -1.95 -29.04
C GLY A 372 4.07 -0.70 -28.96
N LEU A 373 3.24 -0.58 -27.92
CA LEU A 373 2.38 0.57 -27.66
C LEU A 373 2.84 1.24 -26.36
N THR A 374 3.70 2.24 -26.46
CA THR A 374 4.19 2.99 -25.28
C THR A 374 3.20 4.07 -24.87
N GLY A 375 3.01 4.26 -23.57
CA GLY A 375 2.19 5.33 -23.01
C GLY A 375 1.18 4.86 -21.98
N ASN A 376 0.16 5.67 -21.72
CA ASN A 376 -0.92 5.32 -20.79
C ASN A 376 -1.77 4.19 -21.39
N LEU A 377 -1.91 3.10 -20.63
CA LEU A 377 -2.58 1.90 -21.12
C LEU A 377 -4.09 2.10 -21.31
N GLY A 378 -4.72 2.89 -20.43
CA GLY A 378 -6.13 3.24 -20.59
C GLY A 378 -6.39 3.96 -21.89
N LEU A 379 -5.60 5.00 -22.21
CA LEU A 379 -5.71 5.74 -23.48
C LEU A 379 -5.40 4.86 -24.71
N ASN A 380 -4.45 3.93 -24.59
CA ASN A 380 -4.18 2.98 -25.66
C ASN A 380 -5.36 2.03 -25.89
N PHE A 381 -5.98 1.48 -24.84
CA PHE A 381 -7.20 0.68 -24.98
C PHE A 381 -8.38 1.48 -25.52
N GLU A 382 -8.60 2.70 -25.05
CA GLU A 382 -9.61 3.61 -25.61
C GLU A 382 -9.41 3.81 -27.12
N SER A 383 -8.17 4.10 -27.54
CA SER A 383 -7.82 4.26 -28.95
C SER A 383 -8.04 2.99 -29.76
N MET A 384 -7.72 1.81 -29.18
CA MET A 384 -8.00 0.51 -29.81
C MET A 384 -9.51 0.25 -29.96
N CYS A 385 -10.32 0.60 -28.95
CA CYS A 385 -11.77 0.50 -29.00
C CYS A 385 -12.38 1.40 -30.09
N VAL A 386 -11.88 2.63 -30.20
CA VAL A 386 -12.33 3.59 -31.22
C VAL A 386 -11.98 3.08 -32.62
N ASP A 387 -10.72 2.68 -32.86
CA ASP A 387 -10.26 2.15 -34.16
C ASP A 387 -11.08 0.92 -34.60
N ALA A 388 -11.31 -0.03 -33.69
CA ALA A 388 -12.10 -1.21 -33.97
C ALA A 388 -13.54 -0.88 -34.36
N LYS A 389 -14.19 0.05 -33.65
CA LYS A 389 -15.57 0.49 -33.93
C LYS A 389 -15.67 1.23 -35.26
N GLU A 390 -14.77 2.20 -35.54
CA GLU A 390 -14.77 3.00 -36.76
C GLU A 390 -14.54 2.15 -38.01
N ARG A 391 -13.70 1.10 -37.87
CA ARG A 391 -13.39 0.15 -38.96
C ARG A 391 -14.40 -0.99 -39.10
N GLY A 392 -15.38 -1.05 -38.19
CA GLY A 392 -16.38 -2.12 -38.17
C GLY A 392 -15.79 -3.53 -37.97
N ILE A 393 -14.68 -3.63 -37.22
CA ILE A 393 -14.00 -4.89 -36.95
C ILE A 393 -14.83 -5.67 -35.93
N THR A 394 -15.25 -6.86 -36.33
CA THR A 394 -15.92 -7.82 -35.44
C THR A 394 -14.97 -8.94 -35.10
N ILE A 395 -14.80 -9.20 -33.82
CA ILE A 395 -13.98 -10.28 -33.30
C ILE A 395 -14.91 -11.25 -32.59
N ASP A 396 -14.85 -12.52 -32.96
CA ASP A 396 -15.60 -13.56 -32.27
C ASP A 396 -14.66 -14.69 -31.83
N VAL A 397 -14.23 -14.62 -30.59
CA VAL A 397 -13.42 -15.66 -29.93
C VAL A 397 -14.20 -16.36 -28.81
N SER A 398 -15.53 -16.26 -28.85
CA SER A 398 -16.43 -16.82 -27.83
C SER A 398 -16.19 -18.33 -27.65
N SER A 399 -16.06 -19.08 -28.74
CA SER A 399 -15.81 -20.51 -28.69
C SER A 399 -14.52 -20.87 -27.95
N TYR A 400 -13.45 -20.13 -28.20
CA TYR A 400 -12.17 -20.33 -27.52
C TYR A 400 -12.26 -19.96 -26.03
N ARG A 401 -12.86 -18.80 -25.73
CA ARG A 401 -13.09 -18.38 -24.36
C ARG A 401 -13.93 -19.38 -23.56
N ASP A 402 -14.99 -19.89 -24.16
CA ASP A 402 -15.90 -20.83 -23.52
C ASP A 402 -15.23 -22.19 -23.25
N GLN A 403 -14.34 -22.67 -24.16
CA GLN A 403 -13.48 -23.84 -23.92
C GLN A 403 -12.55 -23.63 -22.71
N LEU A 404 -11.91 -22.48 -22.61
CA LEU A 404 -11.07 -22.16 -21.46
C LEU A 404 -11.89 -22.08 -20.17
N ARG A 405 -13.11 -21.57 -20.22
CA ARG A 405 -14.01 -21.49 -19.05
C ARG A 405 -14.48 -22.88 -18.60
N GLU A 406 -14.86 -23.75 -19.52
CA GLU A 406 -15.19 -25.14 -19.21
C GLU A 406 -14.00 -25.81 -18.50
N ARG A 407 -12.79 -25.62 -19.04
CA ARG A 407 -11.59 -26.15 -18.42
C ARG A 407 -11.29 -25.53 -17.04
N GLU A 408 -11.59 -24.24 -16.85
CA GLU A 408 -11.47 -23.56 -15.56
C GLU A 408 -12.41 -24.19 -14.52
N GLU A 409 -13.65 -24.52 -14.90
CA GLU A 409 -14.62 -25.19 -14.04
C GLU A 409 -14.18 -26.61 -13.64
N GLU A 410 -13.56 -27.35 -14.54
CA GLU A 410 -12.96 -28.67 -14.23
C GLU A 410 -11.84 -28.53 -13.21
N LEU A 411 -10.90 -27.59 -13.42
CA LEU A 411 -9.78 -27.34 -12.53
C LEU A 411 -10.27 -26.86 -11.14
N ASP A 412 -11.32 -26.06 -11.10
CA ASP A 412 -11.95 -25.65 -9.85
C ASP A 412 -12.62 -26.83 -9.14
N ALA A 413 -13.29 -27.71 -9.88
CA ALA A 413 -13.91 -28.92 -9.32
C ALA A 413 -12.87 -29.86 -8.69
N GLU A 414 -11.70 -30.03 -9.31
CA GLU A 414 -10.59 -30.81 -8.75
C GLU A 414 -10.12 -30.23 -7.40
N ARG A 415 -10.12 -28.90 -7.27
CA ARG A 415 -9.70 -28.20 -6.04
C ARG A 415 -10.76 -28.23 -4.93
N ARG A 416 -12.03 -28.35 -5.28
CA ARG A 416 -13.17 -28.36 -4.32
C ARG A 416 -13.04 -29.46 -3.28
N SER A 417 -12.47 -30.60 -3.63
CA SER A 417 -12.20 -31.70 -2.69
C SER A 417 -11.31 -31.23 -1.53
N ARG A 418 -10.19 -30.58 -1.85
CA ARG A 418 -9.27 -30.02 -0.85
C ARG A 418 -9.87 -28.84 -0.09
N MET A 419 -10.64 -27.98 -0.78
CA MET A 419 -11.33 -26.84 -0.19
C MET A 419 -12.41 -27.26 0.83
N ASN A 420 -12.91 -28.49 0.73
CA ASN A 420 -13.90 -29.05 1.65
C ASN A 420 -13.30 -30.11 2.61
N SER A 421 -11.96 -30.21 2.69
CA SER A 421 -11.31 -31.17 3.56
C SER A 421 -11.62 -30.91 5.04
N GLU A 422 -11.92 -31.99 5.75
CA GLU A 422 -12.09 -32.03 7.21
C GLU A 422 -10.84 -32.59 7.92
N GLU A 423 -9.75 -32.76 7.19
CA GLU A 423 -8.49 -33.30 7.73
C GLU A 423 -7.82 -32.37 8.74
N VAL A 424 -7.12 -32.98 9.69
CA VAL A 424 -6.27 -32.29 10.67
C VAL A 424 -4.86 -32.90 10.59
N PRO A 425 -3.80 -32.11 10.40
CA PRO A 425 -3.78 -30.63 10.28
C PRO A 425 -4.53 -30.11 9.04
N ILE A 426 -5.06 -28.89 9.16
CA ILE A 426 -5.96 -28.27 8.17
C ILE A 426 -5.30 -28.15 6.80
N ASP A 427 -6.02 -28.50 5.71
CA ASP A 427 -5.56 -28.24 4.35
C ASP A 427 -5.47 -26.72 4.09
N PRO A 428 -4.36 -26.21 3.53
CA PRO A 428 -4.23 -24.79 3.20
C PRO A 428 -5.35 -24.26 2.28
N LEU A 429 -5.88 -25.05 1.34
CA LEU A 429 -7.00 -24.65 0.49
C LEU A 429 -8.32 -24.55 1.26
N ARG A 430 -8.50 -25.37 2.33
CA ARG A 430 -9.64 -25.22 3.23
C ARG A 430 -9.59 -23.87 3.96
N LEU A 431 -8.43 -23.49 4.45
CA LEU A 431 -8.23 -22.16 5.05
C LEU A 431 -8.53 -21.05 4.05
N CYS A 432 -7.98 -21.13 2.83
CA CYS A 432 -8.23 -20.12 1.79
C CYS A 432 -9.71 -19.98 1.45
N LYS A 433 -10.47 -21.09 1.41
CA LYS A 433 -11.92 -21.08 1.20
C LYS A 433 -12.65 -20.34 2.32
N GLU A 434 -12.32 -20.63 3.58
CA GLU A 434 -13.00 -19.97 4.71
C GLU A 434 -12.66 -18.48 4.78
N ILE A 435 -11.44 -18.09 4.39
CA ILE A 435 -11.08 -16.67 4.21
C ILE A 435 -11.91 -16.06 3.08
N ALA A 436 -12.00 -16.73 1.92
CA ALA A 436 -12.78 -16.24 0.77
C ALA A 436 -14.27 -16.05 1.13
N ASN A 437 -14.85 -16.95 1.90
CA ASN A 437 -16.23 -16.85 2.39
C ASN A 437 -16.44 -15.65 3.36
N ALA A 438 -15.37 -15.20 4.03
CA ALA A 438 -15.42 -14.07 4.94
C ALA A 438 -15.21 -12.72 4.24
N VAL A 439 -14.65 -12.73 3.01
CA VAL A 439 -14.39 -11.51 2.22
C VAL A 439 -15.70 -10.97 1.68
N THR A 440 -15.88 -9.68 1.80
CA THR A 440 -17.04 -8.91 1.32
C THR A 440 -16.57 -7.70 0.52
N ASP A 441 -17.47 -7.07 -0.23
CA ASP A 441 -17.15 -5.96 -1.14
C ASP A 441 -16.57 -4.73 -0.43
N ASP A 442 -16.84 -4.59 0.88
CA ASP A 442 -16.31 -3.52 1.72
C ASP A 442 -14.92 -3.82 2.31
N MET A 443 -14.25 -4.90 1.88
CA MET A 443 -12.94 -5.28 2.42
C MET A 443 -11.76 -4.90 1.51
N ILE A 444 -10.65 -4.58 2.17
CA ILE A 444 -9.32 -4.53 1.57
C ILE A 444 -8.56 -5.78 2.01
N VAL A 445 -8.09 -6.57 1.05
CA VAL A 445 -7.38 -7.83 1.30
C VAL A 445 -5.89 -7.65 1.00
N ILE A 446 -5.05 -8.06 1.93
CA ILE A 446 -3.60 -7.94 1.82
C ILE A 446 -2.97 -9.33 1.95
N GLY A 447 -2.14 -9.70 0.98
CA GLY A 447 -1.38 -10.93 1.01
C GLY A 447 0.06 -10.69 1.44
N ASP A 448 0.53 -11.37 2.49
CA ASP A 448 1.92 -11.31 2.95
C ASP A 448 2.43 -12.71 3.25
N GLY A 449 3.15 -13.27 2.31
CA GLY A 449 3.68 -14.63 2.42
C GLY A 449 3.96 -15.26 1.07
N GLY A 450 4.34 -16.51 1.13
CA GLY A 450 4.63 -17.30 -0.07
C GLY A 450 3.44 -18.19 -0.46
N ASP A 451 3.47 -19.43 0.00
CA ASP A 451 2.54 -20.48 -0.44
C ASP A 451 1.09 -20.20 -0.15
N ILE A 452 0.77 -19.79 1.06
CA ILE A 452 -0.61 -19.52 1.46
C ILE A 452 -1.20 -18.36 0.64
N VAL A 453 -0.42 -17.32 0.38
CA VAL A 453 -0.85 -16.18 -0.44
C VAL A 453 -1.03 -16.59 -1.89
N ALA A 454 -0.12 -17.41 -2.43
CA ALA A 454 -0.24 -17.95 -3.80
C ALA A 454 -1.49 -18.83 -3.97
N GLN A 455 -1.92 -19.54 -2.92
CA GLN A 455 -3.17 -20.30 -2.92
C GLN A 455 -4.39 -19.39 -2.72
N ALA A 456 -4.35 -18.49 -1.76
CA ALA A 456 -5.41 -17.54 -1.47
C ALA A 456 -5.74 -16.66 -2.68
N SER A 457 -4.73 -16.20 -3.41
CA SER A 457 -4.89 -15.38 -4.61
C SER A 457 -5.65 -16.06 -5.76
N LYS A 458 -5.83 -17.39 -5.72
CA LYS A 458 -6.59 -18.18 -6.70
C LYS A 458 -7.97 -18.58 -6.19
N VAL A 459 -8.28 -18.33 -4.92
CA VAL A 459 -9.54 -18.70 -4.28
C VAL A 459 -10.36 -17.48 -3.91
N ILE A 460 -9.67 -16.39 -3.48
CA ILE A 460 -10.32 -15.15 -3.10
C ILE A 460 -10.65 -14.36 -4.35
N ASN A 461 -11.95 -14.22 -4.60
CA ASN A 461 -12.46 -13.34 -5.63
C ASN A 461 -12.43 -11.90 -5.11
N VAL A 462 -11.69 -11.05 -5.81
CA VAL A 462 -11.59 -9.63 -5.47
C VAL A 462 -12.59 -8.87 -6.34
N PRO A 463 -13.62 -8.23 -5.76
CA PRO A 463 -14.51 -7.36 -6.49
C PRO A 463 -13.73 -6.22 -7.15
N ARG A 464 -14.31 -5.60 -8.20
CA ARG A 464 -13.66 -4.48 -8.87
C ARG A 464 -13.39 -3.31 -7.93
N ASP A 465 -14.31 -3.03 -7.02
CA ASP A 465 -14.16 -2.02 -5.97
C ASP A 465 -13.37 -2.51 -4.75
N GLY A 466 -13.05 -3.81 -4.70
CA GLY A 466 -12.20 -4.42 -3.70
C GLY A 466 -10.73 -4.15 -4.03
N THR A 467 -9.94 -3.99 -3.00
CA THR A 467 -8.51 -3.76 -3.17
C THR A 467 -7.75 -5.01 -2.73
N TRP A 468 -6.93 -5.55 -3.64
CA TRP A 468 -5.93 -6.55 -3.32
C TRP A 468 -4.56 -5.90 -3.34
N MET A 469 -3.80 -6.09 -2.26
CA MET A 469 -2.41 -5.67 -2.20
C MET A 469 -1.51 -6.83 -1.81
N ASP A 470 -0.35 -6.89 -2.42
CA ASP A 470 0.74 -7.81 -2.09
C ASP A 470 2.08 -7.10 -2.34
N PRO A 471 3.24 -7.67 -1.96
CA PRO A 471 4.52 -7.01 -2.12
C PRO A 471 4.86 -6.66 -3.57
N GLY A 472 4.27 -7.34 -4.54
CA GLY A 472 4.62 -7.15 -5.96
C GLY A 472 5.91 -7.88 -6.37
N PRO A 473 6.57 -7.43 -7.47
CA PRO A 473 7.64 -8.20 -8.14
C PRO A 473 8.93 -8.39 -7.34
N LEU A 474 9.18 -7.56 -6.32
CA LEU A 474 10.36 -7.73 -5.45
C LEU A 474 10.18 -8.95 -4.52
N GLY A 475 8.94 -9.30 -4.19
CA GLY A 475 8.65 -10.44 -3.32
C GLY A 475 9.06 -10.22 -1.87
N THR A 476 9.06 -8.98 -1.40
CA THR A 476 9.42 -8.60 -0.03
C THR A 476 8.39 -9.13 0.94
N LEU A 477 8.82 -9.89 1.95
CA LEU A 477 7.96 -10.29 3.06
C LEU A 477 7.89 -9.22 4.15
N GLY A 478 6.85 -9.27 4.99
CA GLY A 478 6.64 -8.33 6.09
C GLY A 478 5.88 -7.07 5.69
N VAL A 479 5.23 -7.06 4.53
CA VAL A 479 4.41 -5.93 4.07
C VAL A 479 3.01 -5.89 4.72
N GLY A 480 2.53 -7.01 5.24
CA GLY A 480 1.13 -7.22 5.64
C GLY A 480 0.61 -6.15 6.60
N MET A 481 1.16 -6.09 7.82
CA MET A 481 0.73 -5.06 8.79
C MET A 481 1.00 -3.63 8.32
N PRO A 482 2.19 -3.28 7.80
CA PRO A 482 2.43 -1.94 7.28
C PRO A 482 1.42 -1.50 6.22
N PHE A 483 1.11 -2.37 5.25
CA PHE A 483 0.08 -2.09 4.25
C PHE A 483 -1.31 -1.92 4.88
N ALA A 484 -1.63 -2.75 5.88
CA ALA A 484 -2.90 -2.70 6.57
C ALA A 484 -3.07 -1.43 7.42
N LEU A 485 -2.00 -0.94 8.06
CA LEU A 485 -2.01 0.34 8.78
C LEU A 485 -2.41 1.49 7.84
N ALA A 486 -1.76 1.56 6.68
CA ALA A 486 -2.09 2.56 5.66
C ALA A 486 -3.51 2.37 5.11
N ALA A 487 -3.93 1.14 4.83
CA ALA A 487 -5.25 0.82 4.30
C ALA A 487 -6.38 1.20 5.26
N GLN A 488 -6.27 0.81 6.53
CA GLN A 488 -7.28 1.13 7.54
C GLN A 488 -7.34 2.64 7.82
N LYS A 489 -6.19 3.32 7.67
CA LYS A 489 -6.12 4.77 7.84
C LYS A 489 -6.71 5.51 6.65
N ALA A 490 -6.42 5.06 5.43
CA ALA A 490 -6.95 5.63 4.20
C ALA A 490 -8.48 5.43 4.06
N HIS A 491 -8.97 4.28 4.51
CA HIS A 491 -10.37 3.88 4.42
C HIS A 491 -10.90 3.40 5.77
N PRO A 492 -11.22 4.33 6.69
CA PRO A 492 -11.70 3.98 8.04
C PRO A 492 -13.01 3.17 8.04
N ASP A 493 -13.82 3.32 7.00
CA ASP A 493 -15.11 2.65 6.86
C ASP A 493 -15.00 1.23 6.27
N LYS A 494 -13.84 0.88 5.70
CA LYS A 494 -13.60 -0.45 5.15
C LYS A 494 -12.98 -1.37 6.19
N ARG A 495 -13.26 -2.66 6.06
CA ARG A 495 -12.59 -3.70 6.85
C ARG A 495 -11.27 -4.12 6.16
N VAL A 496 -10.23 -4.33 6.93
CA VAL A 496 -8.92 -4.75 6.42
C VAL A 496 -8.62 -6.16 6.89
N LEU A 497 -8.33 -7.04 5.93
CA LEU A 497 -7.98 -8.43 6.16
C LEU A 497 -6.59 -8.73 5.61
N ILE A 498 -5.73 -9.35 6.42
CA ILE A 498 -4.41 -9.80 5.98
C ILE A 498 -4.38 -11.32 5.95
N VAL A 499 -3.91 -11.88 4.84
CA VAL A 499 -3.57 -13.30 4.70
C VAL A 499 -2.07 -13.45 4.88
N TYR A 500 -1.66 -14.11 5.96
CA TYR A 500 -0.25 -14.28 6.32
C TYR A 500 0.26 -15.71 6.12
N GLY A 501 1.54 -15.83 5.70
CA GLY A 501 2.36 -16.96 6.09
C GLY A 501 2.97 -16.71 7.48
N ASP A 502 3.26 -17.77 8.23
CA ASP A 502 3.86 -17.69 9.57
C ASP A 502 5.26 -17.06 9.54
N GLY A 503 6.06 -17.37 8.52
CA GLY A 503 7.37 -16.75 8.33
C GLY A 503 7.29 -15.25 8.07
N SER A 504 6.35 -14.79 7.23
CA SER A 504 6.21 -13.37 6.93
C SER A 504 5.67 -12.56 8.11
N PHE A 505 4.77 -13.13 8.92
CA PHE A 505 4.33 -12.52 10.17
C PHE A 505 5.52 -12.17 11.08
N GLY A 506 6.54 -13.02 11.12
CA GLY A 506 7.74 -12.82 11.95
C GLY A 506 8.55 -11.56 11.64
N LEU A 507 8.37 -10.94 10.47
CA LEU A 507 9.14 -9.76 10.05
C LEU A 507 8.59 -8.45 10.64
N ASN A 508 7.31 -8.15 10.46
CA ASN A 508 6.68 -6.90 10.92
C ASN A 508 5.43 -7.15 11.78
N GLY A 509 5.28 -8.33 12.39
CA GLY A 509 4.15 -8.64 13.28
C GLY A 509 4.07 -7.74 14.53
N PHE A 510 5.19 -7.15 14.95
CA PHE A 510 5.19 -6.17 16.05
C PHE A 510 4.42 -4.88 15.71
N GLU A 511 4.10 -4.61 14.46
CA GLU A 511 3.24 -3.49 14.06
C GLU A 511 1.77 -3.64 14.53
N TYR A 512 1.39 -4.80 15.09
CA TYR A 512 0.15 -4.90 15.89
C TYR A 512 0.13 -3.93 17.07
N ASP A 513 1.28 -3.63 17.70
CA ASP A 513 1.41 -2.55 18.69
C ASP A 513 1.02 -1.20 18.09
N THR A 514 1.48 -0.91 16.88
CA THR A 514 1.11 0.32 16.16
C THR A 514 -0.40 0.37 15.92
N ALA A 515 -1.00 -0.72 15.42
CA ALA A 515 -2.45 -0.79 15.21
C ALA A 515 -3.25 -0.59 16.51
N VAL A 516 -2.79 -1.14 17.63
CA VAL A 516 -3.42 -0.95 18.95
C VAL A 516 -3.31 0.51 19.41
N ARG A 517 -2.14 1.14 19.28
CA ARG A 517 -1.93 2.55 19.69
C ARG A 517 -2.78 3.53 18.89
N PHE A 518 -3.01 3.25 17.60
CA PHE A 518 -3.81 4.08 16.71
C PHE A 518 -5.28 3.64 16.59
N GLY A 519 -5.68 2.58 17.27
CA GLY A 519 -7.07 2.09 17.28
C GLY A 519 -7.55 1.59 15.91
N LEU A 520 -6.70 0.90 15.15
CA LEU A 520 -6.97 0.41 13.81
C LEU A 520 -7.39 -1.07 13.84
N PRO A 521 -8.68 -1.43 13.67
CA PRO A 521 -9.21 -2.78 13.88
C PRO A 521 -8.91 -3.75 12.73
N ILE A 522 -7.64 -3.94 12.45
CA ILE A 522 -7.13 -4.80 11.38
C ILE A 522 -7.20 -6.27 11.80
N VAL A 523 -7.67 -7.15 10.92
CA VAL A 523 -7.71 -8.60 11.17
C VAL A 523 -6.68 -9.32 10.29
N GLY A 524 -5.80 -10.10 10.91
CA GLY A 524 -4.88 -11.00 10.23
C GLY A 524 -5.27 -12.46 10.41
N VAL A 525 -5.07 -13.28 9.38
CA VAL A 525 -5.22 -14.73 9.42
C VAL A 525 -3.90 -15.36 8.99
N VAL A 526 -3.26 -16.09 9.90
CA VAL A 526 -1.99 -16.77 9.64
C VAL A 526 -2.25 -18.23 9.30
N GLY A 527 -1.83 -18.66 8.12
CA GLY A 527 -1.65 -20.08 7.81
C GLY A 527 -0.31 -20.55 8.37
N ASN A 528 -0.33 -21.17 9.56
CA ASN A 528 0.85 -21.59 10.29
C ASN A 528 1.17 -23.05 9.97
N ASP A 529 2.07 -23.28 9.01
CA ASP A 529 2.59 -24.59 8.65
C ASP A 529 3.94 -24.91 9.30
N ALA A 530 4.47 -23.99 10.09
CA ALA A 530 5.77 -24.04 10.73
C ALA A 530 6.94 -24.22 9.74
N ALA A 531 6.86 -23.54 8.58
CA ALA A 531 7.86 -23.70 7.54
C ALA A 531 7.98 -22.50 6.59
N TRP A 532 9.16 -22.36 5.99
CA TRP A 532 9.36 -21.58 4.77
C TRP A 532 9.00 -22.43 3.56
N GLY A 533 7.70 -22.72 3.36
CA GLY A 533 7.21 -23.70 2.40
C GLY A 533 7.71 -23.51 0.97
N GLN A 534 7.76 -22.26 0.48
CA GLN A 534 8.33 -21.94 -0.83
C GLN A 534 9.82 -22.28 -0.98
N MET A 535 10.57 -22.33 0.13
CA MET A 535 11.99 -22.71 0.13
C MET A 535 12.17 -24.21 0.42
N MET A 536 11.33 -24.77 1.25
CA MET A 536 11.36 -26.18 1.64
C MET A 536 11.17 -27.11 0.42
N ARG A 537 10.14 -26.83 -0.41
CA ARG A 537 9.85 -27.65 -1.58
C ARG A 537 11.01 -27.72 -2.60
N PRO A 538 11.58 -26.61 -3.10
CA PRO A 538 12.70 -26.70 -4.02
C PRO A 538 13.95 -27.34 -3.39
N GLN A 539 14.20 -27.15 -2.10
CA GLN A 539 15.31 -27.86 -1.44
C GLN A 539 15.09 -29.37 -1.47
N GLY A 540 13.90 -29.85 -1.08
CA GLY A 540 13.57 -31.27 -1.12
C GLY A 540 13.68 -31.87 -2.53
N MET A 541 13.17 -31.15 -3.53
CA MET A 541 13.24 -31.60 -4.93
C MET A 541 14.66 -31.62 -5.52
N LEU A 542 15.48 -30.60 -5.21
CA LEU A 542 16.81 -30.46 -5.81
C LEU A 542 17.90 -31.24 -5.08
N TYR A 543 17.77 -31.34 -3.75
CA TYR A 543 18.84 -31.88 -2.91
C TYR A 543 18.42 -33.11 -2.09
N GLY A 544 17.14 -33.40 -1.99
CA GLY A 544 16.57 -34.51 -1.19
C GLY A 544 15.96 -34.05 0.13
N GLU A 545 14.94 -34.78 0.60
CA GLU A 545 14.21 -34.48 1.84
C GLU A 545 15.09 -34.54 3.10
N ASP A 546 16.17 -35.33 3.05
CA ASP A 546 17.16 -35.45 4.12
C ASP A 546 18.15 -34.28 4.18
N ARG A 547 18.03 -33.31 3.25
CA ARG A 547 18.92 -32.17 3.15
C ARG A 547 18.23 -30.82 3.36
N LEU A 548 17.06 -30.82 3.97
CA LEU A 548 16.34 -29.59 4.32
C LEU A 548 17.10 -28.85 5.42
N ILE A 549 17.37 -27.54 5.21
CA ILE A 549 18.09 -26.71 6.16
C ILE A 549 17.53 -25.27 6.13
N ALA A 550 17.40 -24.65 7.32
CA ALA A 550 16.92 -23.28 7.50
C ALA A 550 15.52 -23.02 6.92
N VAL A 551 14.69 -24.05 6.81
CA VAL A 551 13.32 -23.95 6.24
C VAL A 551 12.23 -24.39 7.22
N GLU A 552 12.61 -24.93 8.37
CA GLU A 552 11.68 -25.31 9.45
C GLU A 552 11.54 -24.16 10.44
N LEU A 553 10.30 -23.90 10.85
CA LEU A 553 9.94 -22.99 11.93
C LEU A 553 9.25 -23.76 13.03
N ASN A 554 8.90 -23.09 14.12
CA ASN A 554 8.10 -23.66 15.20
C ASN A 554 6.61 -23.30 14.99
N ARG A 555 5.70 -24.14 15.51
CA ARG A 555 4.28 -23.79 15.63
C ARG A 555 4.09 -22.77 16.75
N THR A 556 4.54 -21.54 16.47
CA THR A 556 4.48 -20.43 17.42
C THR A 556 3.04 -19.96 17.59
N ARG A 557 2.67 -19.68 18.83
CA ARG A 557 1.38 -19.09 19.20
C ARG A 557 1.38 -17.57 18.93
N TYR A 558 1.32 -17.20 17.66
CA TYR A 558 1.31 -15.79 17.23
C TYR A 558 0.08 -15.04 17.75
N ASP A 559 -1.04 -15.72 17.95
CA ASP A 559 -2.24 -15.19 18.61
C ASP A 559 -1.91 -14.63 20.01
N LYS A 560 -1.09 -15.33 20.79
CA LYS A 560 -0.66 -14.86 22.12
C LYS A 560 0.30 -13.67 22.05
N VAL A 561 1.09 -13.56 21.00
CA VAL A 561 1.92 -12.38 20.77
C VAL A 561 1.02 -11.14 20.57
N VAL A 562 0.00 -11.25 19.73
CA VAL A 562 -0.93 -10.15 19.48
C VAL A 562 -1.76 -9.80 20.71
N GLU A 563 -2.19 -10.79 21.52
CA GLU A 563 -2.83 -10.53 22.81
C GLU A 563 -1.89 -9.76 23.77
N ALA A 564 -0.61 -10.13 23.82
CA ALA A 564 0.37 -9.45 24.68
C ALA A 564 0.61 -7.98 24.23
N LEU A 565 0.44 -7.67 22.94
CA LEU A 565 0.48 -6.31 22.40
C LEU A 565 -0.83 -5.53 22.61
N GLY A 566 -1.87 -6.15 23.19
CA GLY A 566 -3.16 -5.51 23.48
C GLY A 566 -4.27 -5.78 22.45
N GLY A 567 -3.98 -6.58 21.43
CA GLY A 567 -4.94 -7.01 20.42
C GLY A 567 -5.84 -8.17 20.87
N HIS A 568 -6.49 -8.83 19.92
CA HIS A 568 -7.32 -10.02 20.11
C HIS A 568 -6.68 -11.21 19.40
N GLY A 569 -6.58 -12.36 20.06
CA GLY A 569 -5.98 -13.57 19.52
C GLY A 569 -6.97 -14.73 19.45
N GLU A 570 -6.96 -15.45 18.33
CA GLU A 570 -7.69 -16.71 18.13
C GLU A 570 -6.72 -17.81 17.71
N HIS A 571 -6.90 -19.01 18.22
CA HIS A 571 -6.11 -20.17 17.83
C HIS A 571 -7.02 -21.28 17.31
N VAL A 572 -6.73 -21.75 16.10
CA VAL A 572 -7.56 -22.70 15.36
C VAL A 572 -6.74 -23.92 14.98
N THR A 573 -7.26 -25.10 15.31
CA THR A 573 -6.63 -26.40 14.98
C THR A 573 -7.56 -27.33 14.19
N LYS A 574 -8.84 -26.95 14.04
CA LYS A 574 -9.84 -27.75 13.32
C LYS A 574 -10.55 -26.91 12.25
N PRO A 575 -10.89 -27.52 11.11
CA PRO A 575 -11.51 -26.80 9.98
C PRO A 575 -12.80 -26.04 10.33
N GLU A 576 -13.66 -26.62 11.15
CA GLU A 576 -14.95 -26.04 11.55
C GLU A 576 -14.81 -24.80 12.47
N GLU A 577 -13.66 -24.59 13.05
CA GLU A 577 -13.38 -23.45 13.93
C GLU A 577 -12.95 -22.19 13.16
N ILE A 578 -12.52 -22.30 11.89
CA ILE A 578 -11.94 -21.19 11.11
C ILE A 578 -12.93 -20.03 10.96
N ALA A 579 -14.07 -20.28 10.34
CA ALA A 579 -15.07 -19.24 10.09
C ALA A 579 -15.57 -18.56 11.38
N PRO A 580 -15.92 -19.29 12.46
CA PRO A 580 -16.27 -18.67 13.74
C PRO A 580 -15.15 -17.81 14.34
N ALA A 581 -13.89 -18.23 14.22
CA ALA A 581 -12.75 -17.47 14.74
C ALA A 581 -12.55 -16.16 13.98
N ILE A 582 -12.62 -16.17 12.63
CA ILE A 582 -12.56 -14.97 11.81
C ILE A 582 -13.70 -14.01 12.17
N ALA A 583 -14.92 -14.53 12.36
CA ALA A 583 -16.07 -13.72 12.75
C ALA A 583 -15.88 -13.06 14.13
N ARG A 584 -15.35 -13.78 15.13
CA ARG A 584 -15.03 -13.21 16.45
C ARG A 584 -13.91 -12.18 16.37
N ALA A 585 -12.89 -12.42 15.54
CA ALA A 585 -11.81 -11.47 15.33
C ALA A 585 -12.34 -10.13 14.84
N PHE A 586 -13.18 -10.10 13.81
CA PHE A 586 -13.84 -8.87 13.34
C PHE A 586 -14.78 -8.26 14.39
N ALA A 587 -15.56 -9.09 15.09
CA ALA A 587 -16.48 -8.62 16.12
C ALA A 587 -15.78 -8.02 17.35
N SER A 588 -14.50 -8.32 17.56
CA SER A 588 -13.73 -7.77 18.68
C SER A 588 -13.54 -6.25 18.60
N GLY A 589 -13.60 -5.66 17.41
CA GLY A 589 -13.33 -4.24 17.16
C GLY A 589 -11.89 -3.83 17.49
N LYS A 590 -10.97 -4.80 17.64
CA LYS A 590 -9.56 -4.61 17.96
C LYS A 590 -8.68 -5.11 16.81
N PRO A 591 -7.41 -4.69 16.74
CA PRO A 591 -6.43 -5.43 15.96
C PRO A 591 -6.43 -6.89 16.40
N ALA A 592 -6.62 -7.83 15.46
CA ALA A 592 -6.86 -9.22 15.80
C ALA A 592 -6.04 -10.17 14.91
N LEU A 593 -5.66 -11.33 15.46
CA LEU A 593 -4.96 -12.38 14.74
C LEU A 593 -5.61 -13.73 14.95
N VAL A 594 -5.96 -14.39 13.85
CA VAL A 594 -6.40 -15.79 13.83
C VAL A 594 -5.22 -16.65 13.39
N ASN A 595 -4.64 -17.38 14.31
CA ASN A 595 -3.51 -18.30 14.08
C ASN A 595 -4.04 -19.70 13.79
N VAL A 596 -4.02 -20.12 12.53
CA VAL A 596 -4.57 -21.39 12.05
C VAL A 596 -3.44 -22.38 11.78
N GLU A 597 -3.44 -23.52 12.47
CA GLU A 597 -2.48 -24.59 12.22
C GLU A 597 -2.86 -25.36 10.94
N ILE A 598 -2.04 -25.21 9.92
CA ILE A 598 -2.22 -25.89 8.64
C ILE A 598 -1.15 -26.96 8.43
N ARG A 599 -1.42 -27.92 7.52
CA ARG A 599 -0.42 -28.90 7.12
C ARG A 599 0.63 -28.26 6.20
N GLN A 600 1.85 -28.77 6.25
CA GLN A 600 2.89 -28.46 5.27
C GLN A 600 2.49 -29.07 3.91
N ASP A 601 2.40 -28.25 2.89
CA ASP A 601 2.14 -28.72 1.53
C ASP A 601 3.50 -28.98 0.84
N ARG A 602 3.92 -30.26 0.82
CA ARG A 602 5.17 -30.73 0.18
C ARG A 602 4.97 -31.15 -1.28
N GLY A 603 3.77 -30.91 -1.87
CA GLY A 603 3.41 -31.33 -3.20
C GLY A 603 4.27 -30.73 -4.32
N GLU A 604 4.10 -31.25 -5.55
CA GLU A 604 4.86 -30.84 -6.73
C GLU A 604 4.80 -29.33 -6.99
N MET A 605 5.94 -28.73 -7.33
CA MET A 605 6.00 -27.34 -7.82
C MET A 605 5.36 -27.26 -9.21
N LYS A 606 4.03 -27.01 -9.25
CA LYS A 606 3.34 -26.65 -10.49
C LYS A 606 3.44 -25.14 -10.68
N GLY A 607 4.41 -24.67 -11.46
CA GLY A 607 4.30 -23.38 -12.15
C GLY A 607 5.10 -22.18 -11.67
N SER A 608 6.01 -22.24 -10.70
CA SER A 608 6.98 -21.17 -10.52
C SER A 608 8.38 -21.75 -10.31
N THR A 609 9.18 -21.67 -11.32
CA THR A 609 10.61 -21.90 -11.21
C THR A 609 11.28 -20.54 -10.98
N TYR A 610 12.07 -20.44 -9.93
CA TYR A 610 12.97 -19.30 -9.68
C TYR A 610 14.14 -19.25 -10.68
N VAL A 611 14.18 -20.11 -11.70
CA VAL A 611 15.25 -20.18 -12.71
C VAL A 611 14.64 -20.23 -14.11
#